data_2cd3d0516c23ec0d7cd57ded770cbcf9
#
_entry.id   2cd3d0516c23ec0d7cd57ded770cbcf9
#
_cell.length_a   1.000
_cell.length_b   1.000
_cell.length_c   1.000
_cell.angle_alpha   90.00
_cell.angle_beta   90.00
_cell.angle_gamma   90.00
#
_symmetry.space_group_name_H-M   'P 1'
#
loop_
_entity.id
_entity.type
_entity.pdbx_description
1 polymer ?
#
loop_
_entity_poly.entity_id
_entity_poly.type
_entity_poly.pdbx_seq_one_letter_code
_entity_poly.pdbx_strand_id
1 'polypeptide(L)'
;MIWNHQSTMKYLKTSGQDKLKLPYKLRSNQQKIIDTIKKGLDSKNHVVIEAPTGSGKTFTSLASALPFVLDNNHKIIYCVRTNSQQEQVIKELKEFKKSGNKVSVVAIQGRQSMCPQQKDDNELAKSNWSEKSKICKSLKLQSK
;
A
#
# COMPACT_ATOMS: atom_id res chain seq x y z
N MET A 1 3.49 6.66 -4.97
CA MET A 1 3.74 6.76 -3.52
C MET A 1 3.68 8.22 -3.14
N ILE A 2 2.71 8.63 -2.35
CA ILE A 2 2.51 10.03 -1.94
C ILE A 2 2.72 10.10 -0.43
N TRP A 3 3.59 10.98 0.02
CA TRP A 3 3.85 11.22 1.44
C TRP A 3 3.04 12.41 1.92
N ASN A 4 2.32 12.26 3.03
CA ASN A 4 1.61 13.36 3.64
C ASN A 4 2.55 14.19 4.52
N HIS A 5 2.63 15.48 4.22
CA HIS A 5 3.59 16.43 4.77
C HIS A 5 2.99 17.25 5.93
N GLN A 6 2.51 16.61 6.97
CA GLN A 6 2.16 17.34 8.19
C GLN A 6 2.65 16.59 9.41
N SER A 7 3.85 16.80 9.70
CA SER A 7 4.41 17.02 11.05
C SER A 7 5.92 16.93 10.98
N THR A 8 6.50 17.99 11.42
CA THR A 8 7.93 18.24 11.59
C THR A 8 8.61 17.08 12.29
N MET A 9 9.35 16.34 11.53
CA MET A 9 10.63 15.73 11.81
C MET A 9 11.18 15.54 13.19
N LYS A 10 11.34 14.30 13.54
CA LYS A 10 12.51 13.78 14.26
C LYS A 10 12.87 12.41 13.68
N TYR A 11 13.43 12.40 12.50
CA TYR A 11 13.87 11.16 11.83
C TYR A 11 15.36 10.95 12.03
N LEU A 12 15.85 11.01 13.22
CA LEU A 12 17.21 10.59 13.51
C LEU A 12 17.30 10.30 15.00
N LYS A 13 16.98 9.08 15.35
CA LYS A 13 17.58 8.28 16.42
C LYS A 13 16.68 7.09 16.69
N THR A 14 16.79 6.07 15.89
CA THR A 14 16.29 4.74 16.23
C THR A 14 17.31 4.04 17.11
N SER A 15 17.18 4.23 18.38
CA SER A 15 17.70 3.30 19.36
C SER A 15 16.55 2.42 19.81
N GLY A 16 16.37 1.29 19.21
CA GLY A 16 15.31 0.35 19.55
C GLY A 16 14.83 -0.37 18.29
N GLN A 17 15.69 -1.15 17.71
CA GLN A 17 15.45 -1.80 16.40
C GLN A 17 14.67 -3.08 16.57
N ASP A 18 13.38 -3.04 16.30
CA ASP A 18 12.78 -4.19 15.66
C ASP A 18 13.13 -4.11 14.17
N LYS A 19 14.27 -4.71 13.82
CA LYS A 19 14.77 -4.77 12.44
C LYS A 19 13.72 -5.42 11.55
N LEU A 20 13.26 -4.73 10.52
CA LEU A 20 12.30 -5.29 9.56
C LEU A 20 12.74 -6.69 9.12
N LYS A 21 11.90 -7.68 9.35
CA LYS A 21 12.13 -9.07 8.94
C LYS A 21 11.69 -9.22 7.50
N LEU A 22 12.67 -9.44 6.61
CA LEU A 22 12.39 -9.63 5.20
C LEU A 22 11.81 -11.04 4.96
N PRO A 23 10.72 -11.16 4.16
CA PRO A 23 10.14 -12.46 3.82
C PRO A 23 11.01 -13.30 2.88
N TYR A 24 11.90 -12.64 2.13
CA TYR A 24 12.76 -13.30 1.15
C TYR A 24 14.22 -12.85 1.29
N LYS A 25 15.13 -13.73 0.84
CA LYS A 25 16.53 -13.39 0.66
C LYS A 25 16.68 -12.40 -0.51
N LEU A 26 17.41 -11.31 -0.29
CA LEU A 26 17.65 -10.29 -1.30
C LEU A 26 18.55 -10.82 -2.43
N ARG A 27 18.21 -10.42 -3.66
CA ARG A 27 19.11 -10.55 -4.81
C ARG A 27 20.04 -9.32 -4.85
N SER A 28 21.22 -9.47 -5.47
CA SER A 28 22.23 -8.40 -5.51
C SER A 28 21.69 -7.04 -5.98
N ASN A 29 20.90 -7.04 -7.04
CA ASN A 29 20.30 -5.81 -7.59
C ASN A 29 19.22 -5.19 -6.68
N GLN A 30 18.56 -5.98 -5.85
CA GLN A 30 17.50 -5.50 -4.96
C GLN A 30 18.07 -4.68 -3.81
N GLN A 31 19.21 -5.05 -3.28
CA GLN A 31 19.88 -4.29 -2.24
C GLN A 31 20.17 -2.87 -2.70
N LYS A 32 20.73 -2.70 -3.91
CA LYS A 32 21.02 -1.37 -4.48
C LYS A 32 19.77 -0.50 -4.61
N ILE A 33 18.64 -1.09 -5.04
CA ILE A 33 17.35 -0.37 -5.13
C ILE A 33 16.88 0.07 -3.73
N ILE A 34 16.95 -0.82 -2.74
CA ILE A 34 16.57 -0.53 -1.37
C ILE A 34 17.40 0.62 -0.79
N ASP A 35 18.71 0.58 -0.97
CA ASP A 35 19.62 1.62 -0.47
C ASP A 35 19.38 2.97 -1.15
N THR A 36 19.12 2.96 -2.46
CA THR A 36 18.76 4.18 -3.19
C THR A 36 17.47 4.81 -2.66
N ILE A 37 16.43 4.00 -2.44
CA ILE A 37 15.16 4.50 -1.89
C ILE A 37 15.35 5.03 -0.49
N LYS A 38 16.03 4.29 0.38
CA LYS A 38 16.29 4.72 1.76
C LYS A 38 17.05 6.04 1.80
N LYS A 39 18.14 6.16 1.04
CA LYS A 39 18.90 7.41 0.94
C LYS A 39 18.03 8.59 0.49
N GLY A 40 17.16 8.37 -0.50
CA GLY A 40 16.23 9.41 -0.95
C GLY A 40 15.22 9.79 0.12
N LEU A 41 14.69 8.82 0.87
CA LEU A 41 13.76 9.06 1.98
C LEU A 41 14.44 9.84 3.12
N ASP A 42 15.64 9.44 3.51
CA ASP A 42 16.43 10.12 4.55
C ASP A 42 16.72 11.57 4.18
N SER A 43 17.03 11.82 2.92
CA SER A 43 17.28 13.17 2.39
C SER A 43 16.00 13.94 2.02
N LYS A 44 14.80 13.34 2.21
CA LYS A 44 13.49 13.90 1.84
C LYS A 44 13.35 14.27 0.36
N ASN A 45 14.04 13.55 -0.46
CA ASN A 45 14.02 13.72 -1.90
C ASN A 45 12.99 12.81 -2.58
N HIS A 46 12.56 13.22 -3.76
CA HIS A 46 11.83 12.33 -4.66
C HIS A 46 12.79 11.28 -5.23
N VAL A 47 12.32 10.04 -5.32
CA VAL A 47 13.09 8.94 -5.90
C VAL A 47 12.35 8.39 -7.10
N VAL A 48 12.99 8.37 -8.24
CA VAL A 48 12.50 7.73 -9.46
C VAL A 48 13.37 6.53 -9.77
N ILE A 49 12.75 5.37 -9.97
CA ILE A 49 13.48 4.12 -10.22
C ILE A 49 12.93 3.48 -11.48
N GLU A 50 13.83 3.28 -12.43
CA GLU A 50 13.61 2.43 -13.57
C GLU A 50 14.27 1.06 -13.32
N ALA A 51 13.48 0.00 -13.46
CA ALA A 51 13.95 -1.36 -13.29
C ALA A 51 13.14 -2.33 -14.15
N PRO A 52 13.74 -3.37 -14.73
CA PRO A 52 13.08 -4.31 -15.62
C PRO A 52 11.94 -5.06 -14.91
N THR A 53 11.05 -5.65 -15.70
CA THR A 53 10.00 -6.53 -15.19
C THR A 53 10.62 -7.71 -14.46
N GLY A 54 10.03 -8.15 -13.34
CA GLY A 54 10.56 -9.27 -12.55
C GLY A 54 11.70 -8.91 -11.60
N SER A 55 12.19 -7.66 -11.58
CA SER A 55 13.24 -7.22 -10.64
C SER A 55 12.81 -7.16 -9.18
N GLY A 56 11.51 -7.29 -8.89
CA GLY A 56 10.96 -7.21 -7.54
C GLY A 56 10.69 -5.78 -7.07
N LYS A 57 10.32 -4.86 -7.98
CA LYS A 57 10.01 -3.46 -7.66
C LYS A 57 9.05 -3.28 -6.48
N THR A 58 7.96 -4.04 -6.46
CA THR A 58 6.96 -4.00 -5.38
C THR A 58 7.58 -4.39 -4.05
N PHE A 59 8.30 -5.50 -4.01
CA PHE A 59 8.98 -5.96 -2.81
C PHE A 59 10.02 -4.96 -2.30
N THR A 60 10.90 -4.48 -3.19
CA THR A 60 11.99 -3.55 -2.81
C THR A 60 11.46 -2.20 -2.35
N SER A 61 10.41 -1.67 -2.97
CA SER A 61 9.77 -0.42 -2.53
C SER A 61 9.13 -0.57 -1.13
N LEU A 62 8.47 -1.69 -0.86
CA LEU A 62 7.91 -1.98 0.46
C LEU A 62 9.00 -2.20 1.50
N ALA A 63 10.03 -2.99 1.19
CA ALA A 63 11.17 -3.25 2.09
C ALA A 63 11.93 -1.98 2.46
N SER A 64 11.94 -0.98 1.57
CA SER A 64 12.57 0.31 1.83
C SER A 64 11.71 1.23 2.70
N ALA A 65 10.39 1.24 2.46
CA ALA A 65 9.48 2.20 3.08
C ALA A 65 8.89 1.71 4.42
N LEU A 66 8.71 0.40 4.61
CA LEU A 66 8.12 -0.16 5.83
C LEU A 66 8.86 0.22 7.11
N PRO A 67 10.20 0.25 7.19
CA PRO A 67 10.90 0.68 8.40
C PRO A 67 10.45 2.06 8.89
N PHE A 68 10.26 3.02 7.96
CA PHE A 68 9.80 4.37 8.32
C PHE A 68 8.39 4.40 8.92
N VAL A 69 7.54 3.46 8.52
CA VAL A 69 6.17 3.34 9.03
C VAL A 69 6.13 2.67 10.38
N LEU A 70 6.90 1.59 10.54
CA LEU A 70 6.91 0.81 11.78
C LEU A 70 7.53 1.57 12.95
N ASP A 71 8.59 2.35 12.67
CA ASP A 71 9.34 3.07 13.70
C ASP A 71 8.65 4.37 14.16
N ASN A 72 7.81 4.99 13.30
CA ASN A 72 7.38 6.37 13.50
C ASN A 72 5.86 6.59 13.44
N ASN A 73 5.06 5.55 13.48
CA ASN A 73 3.61 5.63 13.32
C ASN A 73 3.15 6.39 12.05
N HIS A 74 3.91 6.27 10.98
CA HIS A 74 3.57 6.84 9.69
C HIS A 74 2.68 5.92 8.87
N LYS A 75 2.18 6.45 7.77
CA LYS A 75 1.34 5.73 6.81
C LYS A 75 1.98 5.77 5.43
N ILE A 76 1.87 4.67 4.70
CA ILE A 76 2.23 4.61 3.28
C ILE A 76 0.94 4.61 2.46
N ILE A 77 0.86 5.51 1.48
CA ILE A 77 -0.13 5.44 0.42
C ILE A 77 0.56 4.83 -0.80
N TYR A 78 0.17 3.62 -1.15
CA TYR A 78 0.73 2.90 -2.28
C TYR A 78 -0.26 2.94 -3.46
N CYS A 79 0.04 3.76 -4.47
CA CYS A 79 -0.81 3.92 -5.63
C CYS A 79 -0.38 2.97 -6.76
N VAL A 80 -1.36 2.31 -7.37
CA VAL A 80 -1.17 1.41 -8.50
C VAL A 80 -2.21 1.69 -9.57
N ARG A 81 -1.93 1.31 -10.79
CA ARG A 81 -2.82 1.57 -11.94
C ARG A 81 -3.96 0.56 -12.05
N THR A 82 -3.73 -0.70 -11.67
CA THR A 82 -4.69 -1.79 -11.87
C THR A 82 -4.98 -2.56 -10.58
N ASN A 83 -6.15 -3.19 -10.51
CA ASN A 83 -6.53 -4.05 -9.38
C ASN A 83 -5.57 -5.22 -9.21
N SER A 84 -5.09 -5.81 -10.29
CA SER A 84 -4.10 -6.90 -10.24
C SER A 84 -2.78 -6.47 -9.59
N GLN A 85 -2.31 -5.24 -9.89
CA GLN A 85 -1.15 -4.68 -9.19
C GLN A 85 -1.44 -4.43 -7.71
N GLN A 86 -2.65 -4.00 -7.35
CA GLN A 86 -3.06 -3.83 -5.96
C GLN A 86 -3.04 -5.17 -5.22
N GLU A 87 -3.58 -6.21 -5.80
CA GLU A 87 -3.56 -7.58 -5.24
C GLU A 87 -2.13 -8.05 -5.01
N GLN A 88 -1.22 -7.77 -5.95
CA GLN A 88 0.20 -8.10 -5.79
C GLN A 88 0.83 -7.37 -4.59
N VAL A 89 0.53 -6.07 -4.40
CA VAL A 89 1.00 -5.32 -3.23
C VAL A 89 0.46 -5.92 -1.93
N ILE A 90 -0.83 -6.27 -1.89
CA ILE A 90 -1.44 -6.91 -0.72
C ILE A 90 -0.80 -8.28 -0.43
N LYS A 91 -0.53 -9.06 -1.47
CA LYS A 91 0.15 -10.35 -1.34
C LYS A 91 1.54 -10.19 -0.72
N GLU A 92 2.34 -9.26 -1.21
CA GLU A 92 3.66 -8.97 -0.64
C GLU A 92 3.56 -8.51 0.83
N LEU A 93 2.62 -7.64 1.17
CA LEU A 93 2.43 -7.19 2.55
C LEU A 93 2.00 -8.32 3.50
N LYS A 94 1.22 -9.30 3.01
CA LYS A 94 0.91 -10.51 3.76
C LYS A 94 2.16 -11.33 4.07
N GLU A 95 3.10 -11.44 3.13
CA GLU A 95 4.37 -12.14 3.36
C GLU A 95 5.23 -11.40 4.40
N PHE A 96 5.30 -10.06 4.36
CA PHE A 96 5.94 -9.28 5.43
C PHE A 96 5.29 -9.53 6.80
N LYS A 97 3.97 -9.62 6.86
CA LYS A 97 3.24 -9.92 8.11
C LYS A 97 3.56 -11.34 8.63
N LYS A 98 3.59 -12.34 7.74
CA LYS A 98 3.98 -13.72 8.09
C LYS A 98 5.41 -13.81 8.65
N SER A 99 6.31 -12.94 8.20
CA SER A 99 7.68 -12.86 8.73
C SER A 99 7.77 -12.24 10.12
N GLY A 100 6.64 -11.90 10.73
CA GLY A 100 6.56 -11.37 12.09
C GLY A 100 6.57 -9.85 12.19
N ASN A 101 6.38 -9.12 11.09
CA ASN A 101 6.26 -7.67 11.13
C ASN A 101 4.81 -7.26 11.47
N LYS A 102 4.63 -6.22 12.27
CA LYS A 102 3.33 -5.64 12.61
C LYS A 102 2.85 -4.71 11.48
N VAL A 103 2.30 -5.27 10.42
CA VAL A 103 1.79 -4.52 9.27
C VAL A 103 0.27 -4.61 9.20
N SER A 104 -0.39 -3.45 9.09
CA SER A 104 -1.82 -3.34 8.77
C SER A 104 -1.98 -2.68 7.42
N VAL A 105 -2.90 -3.18 6.61
CA VAL A 105 -3.14 -2.66 5.26
C VAL A 105 -4.63 -2.63 4.94
N VAL A 106 -5.04 -1.58 4.25
CA VAL A 106 -6.38 -1.44 3.68
C VAL A 106 -6.24 -1.21 2.18
N ALA A 107 -6.95 -2.03 1.39
CA ALA A 107 -7.06 -1.83 -0.05
C ALA A 107 -8.27 -0.95 -0.34
N ILE A 108 -8.07 0.16 -1.05
CA ILE A 108 -9.14 1.05 -1.47
C ILE A 108 -9.29 0.92 -2.98
N GLN A 109 -10.49 0.56 -3.42
CA GLN A 109 -10.86 0.44 -4.82
C GLN A 109 -11.98 1.43 -5.16
N GLY A 110 -12.37 1.46 -6.42
CA GLY A 110 -13.52 2.25 -6.85
C GLY A 110 -14.80 1.86 -6.10
N ARG A 111 -15.69 2.82 -5.88
CA ARG A 111 -16.97 2.63 -5.15
C ARG A 111 -17.77 1.43 -5.65
N GLN A 112 -17.72 1.17 -6.95
CA GLN A 112 -18.39 0.05 -7.58
C GLN A 112 -17.89 -1.31 -7.05
N SER A 113 -16.58 -1.46 -6.87
CA SER A 113 -15.97 -2.71 -6.38
C SER A 113 -16.07 -2.90 -4.88
N MET A 114 -16.28 -1.81 -4.14
CA MET A 114 -16.29 -1.82 -2.66
C MET A 114 -17.70 -1.65 -2.06
N CYS A 115 -18.74 -1.66 -2.87
CA CYS A 115 -20.11 -1.49 -2.38
C CYS A 115 -20.55 -2.71 -1.55
N PRO A 116 -20.86 -2.56 -0.24
CA PRO A 116 -21.29 -3.66 0.60
C PRO A 116 -22.58 -4.32 0.10
N GLN A 117 -23.51 -3.52 -0.39
CA GLN A 117 -24.81 -3.97 -0.92
C GLN A 117 -24.68 -4.97 -2.08
N GLN A 118 -23.59 -4.91 -2.85
CA GLN A 118 -23.36 -5.87 -3.95
C GLN A 118 -23.00 -7.28 -3.46
N LYS A 119 -22.60 -7.43 -2.21
CA LYS A 119 -22.27 -8.75 -1.64
C LYS A 119 -23.54 -9.52 -1.25
N ASP A 120 -24.58 -8.78 -0.90
CA ASP A 120 -25.82 -9.33 -0.36
C ASP A 120 -26.91 -9.42 -1.43
N ASP A 121 -26.75 -8.72 -2.56
CA ASP A 121 -27.73 -8.63 -3.64
C ASP A 121 -27.10 -9.01 -4.99
N ASN A 122 -27.44 -10.21 -5.47
CA ASN A 122 -26.96 -10.76 -6.73
C ASN A 122 -27.48 -9.99 -7.96
N GLU A 123 -28.66 -9.38 -7.89
CA GLU A 123 -29.21 -8.58 -8.99
C GLU A 123 -28.47 -7.24 -9.06
N LEU A 124 -28.23 -6.62 -7.92
CA LEU A 124 -27.43 -5.42 -7.84
C LEU A 124 -25.98 -5.65 -8.31
N ALA A 125 -25.41 -6.82 -8.04
CA ALA A 125 -24.06 -7.17 -8.51
C ALA A 125 -23.98 -7.19 -10.05
N LYS A 126 -25.03 -7.64 -10.74
CA LYS A 126 -25.12 -7.76 -12.19
C LYS A 126 -25.58 -6.48 -12.92
N SER A 127 -26.19 -5.54 -12.20
CA SER A 127 -26.74 -4.31 -12.77
C SER A 127 -25.63 -3.36 -13.27
N ASN A 128 -26.00 -2.48 -14.20
CA ASN A 128 -25.08 -1.49 -14.75
C ASN A 128 -24.83 -0.32 -13.76
N TRP A 129 -23.83 0.52 -14.06
CA TRP A 129 -23.45 1.64 -13.19
C TRP A 129 -24.57 2.65 -12.94
N SER A 130 -25.40 2.93 -13.97
CA SER A 130 -26.52 3.88 -13.84
C SER A 130 -27.56 3.41 -12.84
N GLU A 131 -27.95 2.13 -12.90
CA GLU A 131 -28.88 1.50 -11.96
C GLU A 131 -28.33 1.48 -10.54
N LYS A 132 -27.07 1.03 -10.38
CA LYS A 132 -26.37 1.07 -9.08
C LYS A 132 -26.34 2.46 -8.46
N SER A 133 -26.15 3.50 -9.28
CA SER A 133 -26.14 4.88 -8.82
C SER A 133 -27.50 5.36 -8.34
N LYS A 134 -28.59 4.95 -9.02
CA LYS A 134 -29.98 5.26 -8.60
C LYS A 134 -30.31 4.61 -7.27
N ILE A 135 -30.01 3.32 -7.11
CA ILE A 135 -30.23 2.57 -5.88
C ILE A 135 -29.42 3.17 -4.71
N CYS A 136 -28.15 3.52 -4.93
CA CYS A 136 -27.34 4.21 -3.94
C CYS A 136 -27.92 5.55 -3.47
N LYS A 137 -28.56 6.30 -4.39
CA LYS A 137 -29.22 7.56 -4.05
C LYS A 137 -30.46 7.32 -3.20
N SER A 138 -31.31 6.34 -3.57
CA SER A 138 -32.52 6.01 -2.80
C SER A 138 -32.19 5.54 -1.39
N LEU A 139 -31.20 4.65 -1.23
CA LEU A 139 -30.77 4.16 0.08
C LEU A 139 -30.24 5.28 0.98
N LYS A 140 -29.51 6.25 0.44
CA LYS A 140 -29.03 7.41 1.18
C LYS A 140 -30.14 8.36 1.63
N LEU A 141 -31.25 8.41 0.90
CA LEU A 141 -32.41 9.21 1.29
C LEU A 141 -33.20 8.54 2.40
N GLN A 142 -33.25 7.22 2.43
CA GLN A 142 -33.94 6.43 3.48
C GLN A 142 -33.14 6.37 4.80
N SER A 143 -31.82 6.65 4.77
CA SER A 143 -30.96 6.61 5.95
C SER A 143 -30.83 7.94 6.70
N LYS A 144 -31.56 8.96 6.26
CA LYS A 144 -31.70 10.26 6.93
C LYS A 144 -33.01 10.33 7.72
#